data_dff0bae87928a36cc212f660ebde8a90
#
_entry.id   dff0bae87928a36cc212f660ebde8a90
#
_cell.length_a   1.000
_cell.length_b   1.000
_cell.length_c   1.000
_cell.angle_alpha   90.00
_cell.angle_beta   90.00
_cell.angle_gamma   90.00
#
_symmetry.space_group_name_H-M   'P 1'
#
loop_
_entity.id
_entity.type
_entity.pdbx_description
1 polymer ?
#
loop_
_entity_poly.entity_id
_entity_poly.type
_entity_poly.pdbx_seq_one_letter_code
_entity_poly.pdbx_strand_id
1 'polypeptide(L)' 'MKRSATANWKGTGKEGKGVVSTASTVLNSTQYSFNSRFAEGVGTNPEELIAAAHSGCFA' A
#
# COMPACT_ATOMS: atom_id res chain seq x y z
N MET A 1 -19.80 9.76 -5.73
CA MET A 1 -18.63 9.16 -6.40
C MET A 1 -18.13 7.96 -5.61
N LYS A 2 -17.95 6.83 -6.28
CA LYS A 2 -17.44 5.63 -5.63
C LYS A 2 -15.95 5.47 -5.88
N ARG A 3 -15.22 5.18 -4.83
CA ARG A 3 -13.81 4.79 -4.92
C ARG A 3 -13.64 3.44 -4.24
N SER A 4 -12.76 2.63 -4.75
CA SER A 4 -12.51 1.32 -4.17
C SER A 4 -11.05 0.94 -4.31
N ALA A 5 -10.64 0.05 -3.44
CA ALA A 5 -9.29 -0.50 -3.47
C ALA A 5 -9.35 -1.97 -3.04
N THR A 6 -8.40 -2.74 -3.51
CA THR A 6 -8.25 -4.13 -3.13
C THR A 6 -6.81 -4.40 -2.74
N ALA A 7 -6.62 -5.33 -1.82
CA ALA A 7 -5.29 -5.75 -1.40
C ALA A 7 -5.26 -7.26 -1.31
N ASN A 8 -4.19 -7.86 -1.77
CA ASN A 8 -3.95 -9.30 -1.69
C ASN A 8 -2.64 -9.53 -0.95
N TRP A 9 -2.67 -10.39 0.06
CA TRP A 9 -1.52 -10.72 0.87
C TRP A 9 -1.23 -12.21 0.77
N LYS A 10 0.04 -12.56 0.61
CA LYS A 10 0.47 -13.95 0.60
C LYS A 10 1.61 -14.13 1.59
N GLY A 11 1.50 -15.15 2.44
CA GLY A 11 2.51 -15.49 3.42
C GLY A 11 2.19 -14.97 4.81
N THR A 12 3.16 -15.08 5.71
CA THR A 12 3.01 -14.63 7.09
C THR A 12 3.10 -13.11 7.19
N GLY A 13 2.77 -12.57 8.35
CA GLY A 13 2.85 -11.13 8.57
C GLY A 13 4.25 -10.55 8.38
N LYS A 14 5.28 -11.32 8.71
CA LYS A 14 6.67 -10.86 8.61
C LYS A 14 7.32 -11.17 7.27
N GLU A 15 7.00 -12.31 6.70
CA GLU A 15 7.65 -12.79 5.49
C GLU A 15 6.78 -12.66 4.25
N GLY A 16 5.52 -12.33 4.45
CA GLY A 16 4.57 -12.22 3.37
C GLY A 16 4.78 -10.97 2.53
N LYS A 17 4.17 -11.01 1.36
CA LYS A 17 4.17 -9.91 0.42
C LYS A 17 2.75 -9.68 -0.08
N GLY A 18 2.47 -8.45 -0.44
CA GLY A 18 1.15 -8.13 -0.97
C GLY A 18 1.21 -7.14 -2.11
N VAL A 19 0.07 -6.98 -2.73
CA VAL A 19 -0.13 -5.95 -3.75
C VAL A 19 -1.42 -5.22 -3.44
N VAL A 20 -1.46 -3.95 -3.74
CA VAL A 20 -2.64 -3.12 -3.55
C VAL A 20 -2.96 -2.42 -4.87
N SER A 21 -4.24 -2.34 -5.18
CA SER A 21 -4.70 -1.71 -6.40
C SER A 21 -5.91 -0.83 -6.08
N THR A 22 -6.07 0.23 -6.84
CA THR A 22 -7.23 1.11 -6.72
C THR A 22 -8.02 1.10 -8.01
N ALA A 23 -9.30 1.46 -7.92
CA ALA A 23 -10.17 1.53 -9.09
C ALA A 23 -9.67 2.55 -10.11
N SER A 24 -8.99 3.60 -9.65
CA SER A 24 -8.41 4.62 -10.53
C SER A 24 -7.13 4.16 -11.23
N THR A 25 -6.58 3.02 -10.84
CA THR A 25 -5.31 2.46 -11.32
C THR A 25 -4.07 3.29 -10.95
N VAL A 26 -4.22 4.33 -10.13
CA VAL A 26 -3.07 5.06 -9.58
C VAL A 26 -2.15 4.11 -8.81
N LEU A 27 -2.77 3.19 -8.04
CA LEU A 27 -2.07 2.04 -7.49
C LEU A 27 -2.51 0.83 -8.30
N ASN A 28 -1.57 0.16 -8.93
CA ASN A 28 -1.86 -0.97 -9.79
C ASN A 28 -0.90 -2.10 -9.49
N SER A 29 -1.38 -3.08 -8.70
CA SER A 29 -0.56 -4.19 -8.21
C SER A 29 0.73 -3.67 -7.56
N THR A 30 0.59 -2.58 -6.81
CA THR A 30 1.72 -1.94 -6.15
C THR A 30 2.15 -2.79 -4.96
N GLN A 31 3.42 -3.14 -4.90
CA GLN A 31 3.94 -4.00 -3.85
C GLN A 31 3.96 -3.32 -2.49
N TYR A 32 3.63 -4.07 -1.46
CA TYR A 32 3.84 -3.66 -0.09
C TYR A 32 4.22 -4.89 0.74
N SER A 33 4.97 -4.68 1.81
CA SER A 33 5.45 -5.80 2.61
C SER A 33 5.81 -5.32 4.01
N PHE A 34 6.10 -6.29 4.89
CA PHE A 34 6.60 -5.97 6.22
C PHE A 34 7.91 -5.19 6.13
N ASN A 35 8.81 -5.61 5.26
CA ASN A 35 10.09 -4.94 5.10
C ASN A 35 9.95 -3.47 4.69
N SER A 36 9.00 -3.16 3.82
CA SER A 36 8.79 -1.77 3.40
C SER A 36 8.14 -0.92 4.50
N ARG A 37 7.62 -1.54 5.57
CA ARG A 37 7.10 -0.79 6.73
C ARG A 37 8.19 -0.39 7.71
N PHE A 38 9.22 -1.23 7.88
CA PHE A 38 10.18 -1.09 8.97
C PHE A 38 11.63 -1.06 8.51
N ALA A 39 11.86 -1.27 7.23
CA ALA A 39 13.20 -1.27 6.65
C ALA A 39 13.11 -0.77 5.21
N GLU A 40 14.26 -0.62 4.58
CA GLU A 40 14.28 -0.24 3.17
C GLU A 40 13.84 -1.42 2.32
N GLY A 41 12.62 -1.38 1.84
CA GLY A 41 12.06 -2.39 0.96
C GLY A 41 11.57 -1.77 -0.33
N VAL A 42 11.24 -2.64 -1.28
CA VAL A 42 10.67 -2.23 -2.55
C VAL A 42 9.16 -2.05 -2.37
N GLY A 43 8.61 -1.00 -2.95
CA GLY A 43 7.19 -0.74 -2.93
C GLY A 43 6.79 0.20 -1.81
N THR A 44 5.52 0.13 -1.45
CA THR A 44 4.94 1.01 -0.43
C THR A 44 4.60 0.22 0.83
N ASN A 45 3.94 0.87 1.76
CA ASN A 45 3.44 0.26 2.99
C ASN A 45 2.21 1.05 3.45
N PRO A 46 1.39 0.46 4.35
CA PRO A 46 0.17 1.12 4.81
C PRO A 46 0.43 2.47 5.47
N GLU A 47 1.51 2.59 6.21
CA GLU A 47 1.85 3.84 6.89
C GLU A 47 2.14 4.95 5.89
N GLU A 48 2.87 4.64 4.83
CA GLU A 48 3.15 5.61 3.76
C GLU A 48 1.87 6.02 3.05
N LEU A 49 0.98 5.07 2.80
CA LEU A 49 -0.29 5.35 2.13
C LEU A 49 -1.18 6.25 2.99
N ILE A 50 -1.20 6.02 4.30
CA ILE A 50 -1.92 6.88 5.23
C ILE A 50 -1.30 8.29 5.22
N ALA A 51 0.02 8.36 5.25
CA ALA A 51 0.72 9.64 5.22
C ALA A 51 0.40 10.41 3.92
N ALA A 52 0.38 9.73 2.80
CA ALA A 52 0.04 10.35 1.52
C ALA A 52 -1.38 10.89 1.53
N ALA A 53 -2.33 10.10 2.02
CA ALA A 53 -3.72 10.51 2.12
C ALA A 53 -3.87 11.72 3.03
N HIS A 54 -3.22 11.69 4.18
CA HIS A 54 -3.29 12.76 5.16
C HIS A 54 -2.70 14.05 4.61
N SER A 55 -1.54 13.97 3.97
CA SER A 55 -0.90 15.15 3.41
C SER A 55 -1.76 15.78 2.32
N GLY A 56 -2.45 14.96 1.53
CA GLY A 56 -3.36 15.45 0.49
C GLY A 56 -4.53 16.24 1.05
N CYS A 57 -4.99 15.89 2.24
CA CYS A 57 -6.08 16.61 2.89
C CYS A 57 -5.66 17.98 3.41
N PHE A 58 -4.37 18.18 3.67
CA PHE A 58 -3.86 19.42 4.26
C PHE A 58 -3.08 20.29 3.28
N ALA A 59 -2.94 19.83 2.07
CA ALA A 59 -2.24 20.60 1.05
C ALA A 59 -3.06 21.74 0.47
#